data_e7ea2fab926b59d0d3be0d05c1883819
#
_entry.id   e7ea2fab926b59d0d3be0d05c1883819
#
_cell.length_a   1.000
_cell.length_b   1.000
_cell.length_c   1.000
_cell.angle_alpha   90.00
_cell.angle_beta   90.00
_cell.angle_gamma   90.00
#
_symmetry.space_group_name_H-M   'P 1'
#
loop_
_entity.id
_entity.type
_entity.pdbx_description
1 polymer ?
#
loop_
_entity_poly.entity_id
_entity_poly.type
_entity_poly.pdbx_seq_one_letter_code
_entity_poly.pdbx_strand_id
1 'polypeptide(L)'
;MGSPILTPAEIPVVAEGERAVDEPIVVDGTEYRMTCISMGNPHAIVYVDDVKNLPIEKIAPSFEKHERFPNRVNTEFVKVLDRNTVEMRVWERGSGETLACGTGACATAVACILNGLTEEKVTVKLLGGDLEIEWDREKNKVFMTGPAKVVFDGVWELSLIHISEPTRP
;
A
#
# COMPACT_ATOMS: atom_id res chain seq x y z
N MET A 1 9.55 6.26 6.42
CA MET A 1 9.10 5.04 5.69
C MET A 1 10.12 4.56 4.65
N GLY A 2 11.13 5.30 4.39
CA GLY A 2 12.16 4.95 3.40
C GLY A 2 11.90 5.56 2.03
N SER A 3 12.53 4.97 1.00
CA SER A 3 12.41 5.41 -0.39
C SER A 3 11.50 4.47 -1.16
N PRO A 4 10.58 4.97 -2.00
CA PRO A 4 9.77 4.12 -2.84
C PRO A 4 10.63 3.50 -3.96
N ILE A 5 10.40 2.24 -4.25
CA ILE A 5 11.02 1.51 -5.36
C ILE A 5 10.00 1.48 -6.51
N LEU A 6 10.43 1.95 -7.68
CA LEU A 6 9.58 2.12 -8.85
C LEU A 6 9.96 1.18 -10.01
N THR A 7 11.13 0.53 -9.93
CA THR A 7 11.61 -0.42 -10.94
C THR A 7 10.80 -1.71 -10.89
N PRO A 8 10.12 -2.12 -11.98
CA PRO A 8 9.24 -3.28 -11.96
C PRO A 8 9.87 -4.57 -11.44
N ALA A 9 11.11 -4.85 -11.84
CA ALA A 9 11.84 -6.05 -11.41
C ALA A 9 12.11 -6.09 -9.88
N GLU A 10 12.21 -4.93 -9.25
CA GLU A 10 12.46 -4.81 -7.80
C GLU A 10 11.16 -4.75 -6.97
N ILE A 11 9.99 -4.49 -7.63
CA ILE A 11 8.68 -4.47 -6.94
C ILE A 11 8.23 -5.86 -6.49
N PRO A 12 8.36 -7.05 -7.08
CA PRO A 12 8.43 -7.50 -8.46
C PRO A 12 7.07 -7.51 -9.17
N VAL A 13 7.02 -6.92 -10.34
CA VAL A 13 5.84 -6.93 -11.22
C VAL A 13 6.30 -7.13 -12.67
N VAL A 14 5.53 -7.90 -13.45
CA VAL A 14 5.75 -8.04 -14.89
C VAL A 14 5.19 -6.80 -15.59
N ALA A 15 6.06 -5.96 -16.12
CA ALA A 15 5.74 -4.74 -16.86
C ALA A 15 6.78 -4.52 -17.97
N GLU A 16 6.38 -3.84 -19.06
CA GLU A 16 7.28 -3.63 -20.22
C GLU A 16 8.16 -2.36 -20.10
N GLY A 17 7.75 -1.40 -19.29
CA GLY A 17 8.43 -0.11 -19.15
C GLY A 17 9.43 -0.06 -17.98
N GLU A 18 10.08 1.11 -17.84
CA GLU A 18 10.97 1.39 -16.69
C GLU A 18 10.20 1.54 -15.36
N ARG A 19 8.89 1.80 -15.45
CA ARG A 19 7.97 1.96 -14.31
C ARG A 19 6.61 1.44 -14.68
N ALA A 20 5.93 0.79 -13.76
CA ALA A 20 4.54 0.37 -13.90
C ALA A 20 3.61 1.47 -13.38
N VAL A 21 3.37 2.52 -14.19
CA VAL A 21 2.54 3.68 -13.84
C VAL A 21 1.37 3.76 -14.82
N ASP A 22 0.15 3.77 -14.29
CA ASP A 22 -1.09 3.83 -15.06
C ASP A 22 -1.18 2.76 -16.15
N GLU A 23 -0.78 1.54 -15.82
CA GLU A 23 -0.82 0.40 -16.73
C GLU A 23 -2.16 -0.32 -16.70
N PRO A 24 -2.63 -0.86 -17.84
CA PRO A 24 -3.81 -1.70 -17.86
C PRO A 24 -3.53 -3.07 -17.22
N ILE A 25 -4.52 -3.60 -16.53
CA ILE A 25 -4.57 -4.98 -16.04
C ILE A 25 -5.99 -5.52 -16.21
N VAL A 26 -6.10 -6.76 -16.71
CA VAL A 26 -7.40 -7.41 -16.87
C VAL A 26 -7.57 -8.45 -15.77
N VAL A 27 -8.55 -8.23 -14.89
CA VAL A 27 -8.84 -9.13 -13.77
C VAL A 27 -10.29 -9.60 -13.89
N ASP A 28 -10.49 -10.92 -13.94
CA ASP A 28 -11.80 -11.56 -14.10
C ASP A 28 -12.62 -10.99 -15.27
N GLY A 29 -11.93 -10.67 -16.39
CA GLY A 29 -12.52 -10.13 -17.60
C GLY A 29 -12.84 -8.63 -17.57
N THR A 30 -12.51 -7.93 -16.48
CA THR A 30 -12.68 -6.48 -16.35
C THR A 30 -11.31 -5.80 -16.42
N GLU A 31 -11.20 -4.75 -17.23
CA GLU A 31 -9.99 -3.94 -17.32
C GLU A 31 -9.96 -2.88 -16.21
N TYR A 32 -8.82 -2.77 -15.55
CA TYR A 32 -8.50 -1.76 -14.56
C TYR A 32 -7.20 -1.05 -14.95
N ARG A 33 -6.94 0.09 -14.29
CA ARG A 33 -5.66 0.80 -14.39
C ARG A 33 -4.93 0.68 -13.06
N MET A 34 -3.63 0.37 -13.10
CA MET A 34 -2.84 0.21 -11.89
C MET A 34 -1.50 0.95 -11.94
N THR A 35 -1.02 1.32 -10.79
CA THR A 35 0.35 1.78 -10.57
C THR A 35 1.01 0.91 -9.52
N CYS A 36 2.21 0.37 -9.81
CA CYS A 36 2.89 -0.55 -8.90
C CYS A 36 4.09 0.12 -8.23
N ILE A 37 4.20 -0.08 -6.92
CA ILE A 37 5.25 0.51 -6.08
C ILE A 37 5.66 -0.50 -5.01
N SER A 38 6.95 -0.52 -4.64
CA SER A 38 7.40 -1.23 -3.44
C SER A 38 7.83 -0.23 -2.36
N MET A 39 7.34 -0.46 -1.15
CA MET A 39 7.80 0.18 0.09
C MET A 39 8.56 -0.82 0.98
N GLY A 40 9.26 -1.79 0.32
CA GLY A 40 9.86 -2.97 0.94
C GLY A 40 9.00 -4.22 0.78
N ASN A 41 7.76 -4.04 0.36
CA ASN A 41 6.80 -5.07 -0.06
C ASN A 41 6.01 -4.55 -1.28
N PRO A 42 5.50 -5.45 -2.16
CA PRO A 42 4.84 -5.03 -3.39
C PRO A 42 3.41 -4.53 -3.16
N HIS A 43 3.09 -3.41 -3.82
CA HIS A 43 1.76 -2.79 -3.82
C HIS A 43 1.30 -2.51 -5.26
N ALA A 44 0.03 -2.81 -5.55
CA ALA A 44 -0.67 -2.42 -6.76
C ALA A 44 -1.82 -1.48 -6.40
N ILE A 45 -1.71 -0.25 -6.83
CA ILE A 45 -2.69 0.80 -6.57
C ILE A 45 -3.65 0.85 -7.75
N VAL A 46 -4.93 0.58 -7.50
CA VAL A 46 -6.01 0.50 -8.48
C VAL A 46 -7.03 1.59 -8.20
N TYR A 47 -7.28 2.44 -9.20
CA TYR A 47 -8.23 3.55 -9.04
C TYR A 47 -9.66 3.08 -9.32
N VAL A 48 -10.59 3.46 -8.43
CA VAL A 48 -12.01 3.10 -8.51
C VAL A 48 -12.90 4.30 -8.14
N ASP A 49 -14.11 4.34 -8.69
CA ASP A 49 -15.05 5.42 -8.43
C ASP A 49 -15.76 5.30 -7.07
N ASP A 50 -15.97 4.08 -6.60
CA ASP A 50 -16.63 3.81 -5.32
C ASP A 50 -15.87 2.76 -4.51
N VAL A 51 -15.02 3.26 -3.63
CA VAL A 51 -14.22 2.42 -2.72
C VAL A 51 -15.08 1.78 -1.62
N LYS A 52 -16.09 2.52 -1.13
CA LYS A 52 -16.89 2.08 0.05
C LYS A 52 -17.73 0.84 -0.23
N ASN A 53 -18.38 0.82 -1.41
CA ASN A 53 -19.27 -0.27 -1.79
C ASN A 53 -18.57 -1.34 -2.64
N LEU A 54 -17.25 -1.24 -2.82
CA LEU A 54 -16.49 -2.21 -3.59
C LEU A 54 -16.59 -3.61 -2.97
N PRO A 55 -16.96 -4.65 -3.73
CA PRO A 55 -16.98 -6.03 -3.23
C PRO A 55 -15.57 -6.62 -3.16
N ILE A 56 -14.72 -6.04 -2.31
CA ILE A 56 -13.28 -6.29 -2.26
C ILE A 56 -12.94 -7.78 -2.08
N GLU A 57 -13.67 -8.48 -1.22
CA GLU A 57 -13.47 -9.92 -0.96
C GLU A 57 -13.71 -10.80 -2.21
N LYS A 58 -14.47 -10.30 -3.18
CA LYS A 58 -14.75 -11.03 -4.42
C LYS A 58 -13.69 -10.82 -5.48
N ILE A 59 -13.19 -9.58 -5.61
CA ILE A 59 -12.29 -9.18 -6.71
C ILE A 59 -10.82 -9.22 -6.32
N ALA A 60 -10.48 -8.85 -5.10
CA ALA A 60 -9.09 -8.69 -4.68
C ALA A 60 -8.26 -9.99 -4.65
N PRO A 61 -8.81 -11.17 -4.35
CA PRO A 61 -8.06 -12.43 -4.46
C PRO A 61 -7.51 -12.70 -5.86
N SER A 62 -8.22 -12.25 -6.91
CA SER A 62 -7.77 -12.38 -8.31
C SER A 62 -6.63 -11.40 -8.63
N PHE A 63 -6.63 -10.20 -8.05
CA PHE A 63 -5.48 -9.29 -8.11
C PHE A 63 -4.26 -9.86 -7.39
N GLU A 64 -4.42 -10.31 -6.15
CA GLU A 64 -3.33 -10.86 -5.33
C GLU A 64 -2.53 -11.94 -6.06
N LYS A 65 -3.24 -12.81 -6.81
CA LYS A 65 -2.69 -13.99 -7.47
C LYS A 65 -2.51 -13.82 -8.98
N HIS A 66 -2.69 -12.62 -9.50
CA HIS A 66 -2.59 -12.34 -10.91
C HIS A 66 -1.19 -12.67 -11.45
N GLU A 67 -1.09 -13.21 -12.66
CA GLU A 67 0.17 -13.65 -13.29
C GLU A 67 1.24 -12.57 -13.38
N ARG A 68 0.84 -11.29 -13.43
CA ARG A 68 1.77 -10.16 -13.39
C ARG A 68 2.51 -10.01 -12.05
N PHE A 69 2.08 -10.69 -10.99
CA PHE A 69 2.68 -10.62 -9.66
C PHE A 69 3.22 -11.98 -9.21
N PRO A 70 4.44 -12.37 -9.61
CA PRO A 70 5.01 -13.69 -9.33
C PRO A 70 5.13 -14.01 -7.84
N ASN A 71 5.26 -12.98 -7.00
CA ASN A 71 5.34 -13.10 -5.55
C ASN A 71 4.05 -12.66 -4.84
N ARG A 72 2.92 -12.59 -5.57
CA ARG A 72 1.67 -11.97 -5.14
C ARG A 72 1.86 -10.48 -4.80
N VAL A 73 0.79 -9.80 -4.46
CA VAL A 73 0.78 -8.34 -4.24
C VAL A 73 -0.24 -7.94 -3.19
N ASN A 74 0.03 -6.86 -2.46
CA ASN A 74 -1.00 -6.11 -1.74
C ASN A 74 -1.71 -5.22 -2.76
N THR A 75 -3.03 -5.16 -2.72
CA THR A 75 -3.81 -4.34 -3.65
C THR A 75 -4.57 -3.27 -2.89
N GLU A 76 -4.30 -2.03 -3.24
CA GLU A 76 -4.97 -0.85 -2.72
C GLU A 76 -5.99 -0.35 -3.73
N PHE A 77 -7.27 -0.39 -3.37
CA PHE A 77 -8.36 0.23 -4.15
C PHE A 77 -8.56 1.64 -3.67
N VAL A 78 -8.41 2.61 -4.58
CA VAL A 78 -8.25 4.01 -4.23
C VAL A 78 -9.25 4.88 -4.98
N LYS A 79 -9.90 5.79 -4.24
CA LYS A 79 -10.68 6.91 -4.76
C LYS A 79 -9.99 8.22 -4.41
N VAL A 80 -9.69 9.02 -5.43
CA VAL A 80 -9.19 10.39 -5.23
C VAL A 80 -10.39 11.29 -4.93
N LEU A 81 -10.37 11.93 -3.75
CA LEU A 81 -11.43 12.85 -3.33
C LEU A 81 -11.11 14.28 -3.77
N ASP A 82 -9.87 14.69 -3.57
CA ASP A 82 -9.33 15.99 -4.00
C ASP A 82 -7.80 15.90 -4.11
N ARG A 83 -7.14 17.04 -4.38
CA ARG A 83 -5.69 17.07 -4.57
C ARG A 83 -4.86 16.75 -3.32
N ASN A 84 -5.46 16.71 -2.16
CA ASN A 84 -4.77 16.42 -0.89
C ASN A 84 -5.39 15.27 -0.11
N THR A 85 -6.43 14.62 -0.65
CA THR A 85 -7.18 13.60 0.07
C THR A 85 -7.55 12.43 -0.84
N VAL A 86 -7.22 11.23 -0.40
CA VAL A 86 -7.65 9.98 -1.03
C VAL A 86 -8.31 9.06 -0.01
N GLU A 87 -9.19 8.20 -0.46
CA GLU A 87 -9.83 7.16 0.34
C GLU A 87 -9.38 5.81 -0.21
N MET A 88 -8.98 4.88 0.67
CA MET A 88 -8.52 3.57 0.23
C MET A 88 -9.04 2.42 1.11
N ARG A 89 -9.20 1.28 0.47
CA ARG A 89 -9.31 -0.04 1.12
C ARG A 89 -8.21 -0.93 0.59
N VAL A 90 -7.67 -1.80 1.43
CA VAL A 90 -6.54 -2.65 1.11
C VAL A 90 -6.86 -4.13 1.28
N TRP A 91 -6.40 -4.91 0.32
CA TRP A 91 -6.30 -6.36 0.42
C TRP A 91 -4.83 -6.73 0.58
N GLU A 92 -4.47 -7.16 1.76
CA GLU A 92 -3.09 -7.54 2.06
C GLU A 92 -2.79 -8.97 1.64
N ARG A 93 -1.64 -9.16 1.03
CA ARG A 93 -1.11 -10.44 0.57
C ARG A 93 -1.09 -11.46 1.71
N GLY A 94 -1.91 -12.51 1.57
CA GLY A 94 -2.02 -13.60 2.55
C GLY A 94 -2.86 -13.31 3.79
N SER A 95 -3.38 -12.08 3.96
CA SER A 95 -4.17 -11.69 5.13
C SER A 95 -5.61 -11.30 4.79
N GLY A 96 -5.86 -10.89 3.55
CA GLY A 96 -7.16 -10.38 3.14
C GLY A 96 -7.35 -8.90 3.43
N GLU A 97 -8.60 -8.43 3.51
CA GLU A 97 -8.87 -7.04 3.85
C GLU A 97 -8.47 -6.73 5.29
N THR A 98 -7.73 -5.64 5.48
CA THR A 98 -7.31 -5.13 6.79
C THR A 98 -7.77 -3.70 7.01
N LEU A 99 -7.81 -3.27 8.27
CA LEU A 99 -8.26 -1.93 8.64
C LEU A 99 -7.26 -0.85 8.24
N ALA A 100 -5.98 -1.19 8.16
CA ALA A 100 -4.91 -0.25 7.82
C ALA A 100 -3.65 -1.00 7.34
N CYS A 101 -2.99 -0.43 6.33
CA CYS A 101 -1.68 -0.85 5.86
C CYS A 101 -0.81 0.40 5.67
N GLY A 102 0.18 0.60 6.55
CA GLY A 102 1.03 1.80 6.52
C GLY A 102 1.88 1.90 5.25
N THR A 103 2.47 0.78 4.79
CA THR A 103 3.22 0.73 3.52
C THR A 103 2.30 0.92 2.31
N GLY A 104 1.08 0.38 2.37
CA GLY A 104 0.05 0.58 1.35
C GLY A 104 -0.40 2.04 1.24
N ALA A 105 -0.58 2.73 2.37
CA ALA A 105 -0.89 4.16 2.37
C ALA A 105 0.24 4.99 1.76
N CYS A 106 1.50 4.66 2.08
CA CYS A 106 2.66 5.31 1.48
C CYS A 106 2.74 5.06 -0.04
N ALA A 107 2.55 3.81 -0.48
CA ALA A 107 2.53 3.46 -1.89
C ALA A 107 1.38 4.16 -2.63
N THR A 108 0.20 4.26 -2.02
CA THR A 108 -0.96 4.98 -2.56
C THR A 108 -0.66 6.45 -2.80
N ALA A 109 -0.10 7.16 -1.80
CA ALA A 109 0.27 8.56 -1.96
C ALA A 109 1.30 8.75 -3.09
N VAL A 110 2.38 7.96 -3.10
CA VAL A 110 3.39 8.01 -4.17
C VAL A 110 2.77 7.75 -5.54
N ALA A 111 1.87 6.76 -5.68
CA ALA A 111 1.18 6.47 -6.92
C ALA A 111 0.33 7.65 -7.40
N CYS A 112 -0.46 8.25 -6.52
CA CYS A 112 -1.29 9.41 -6.84
C CYS A 112 -0.45 10.62 -7.29
N ILE A 113 0.69 10.86 -6.62
CA ILE A 113 1.64 11.92 -6.99
C ILE A 113 2.27 11.65 -8.37
N LEU A 114 2.68 10.41 -8.65
CA LEU A 114 3.24 10.02 -9.95
C LEU A 114 2.26 10.21 -11.10
N ASN A 115 0.99 9.95 -10.86
CA ASN A 115 -0.09 10.14 -11.82
C ASN A 115 -0.60 11.60 -11.89
N GLY A 116 -0.03 12.53 -11.11
CA GLY A 116 -0.45 13.93 -11.09
C GLY A 116 -1.84 14.17 -10.50
N LEU A 117 -2.37 13.19 -9.75
CA LEU A 117 -3.73 13.23 -9.17
C LEU A 117 -3.77 14.03 -7.86
N THR A 118 -2.66 14.06 -7.13
CA THR A 118 -2.55 14.74 -5.83
C THR A 118 -1.28 15.59 -5.74
N GLU A 119 -1.22 16.44 -4.71
CA GLU A 119 -0.01 17.13 -4.28
C GLU A 119 0.94 16.18 -3.54
N GLU A 120 2.14 16.66 -3.16
CA GLU A 120 3.19 15.86 -2.50
C GLU A 120 2.84 15.46 -1.05
N LYS A 121 1.84 16.11 -0.45
CA LYS A 121 1.33 15.83 0.87
C LYS A 121 -0.14 15.43 0.79
N VAL A 122 -0.45 14.21 1.22
CA VAL A 122 -1.74 13.56 1.01
C VAL A 122 -2.27 12.97 2.30
N THR A 123 -3.51 13.24 2.62
CA THR A 123 -4.26 12.49 3.64
C THR A 123 -4.85 11.24 3.01
N VAL A 124 -4.44 10.09 3.50
CA VAL A 124 -4.96 8.78 3.11
C VAL A 124 -5.95 8.31 4.16
N LYS A 125 -7.23 8.22 3.77
CA LYS A 125 -8.33 7.74 4.63
C LYS A 125 -8.43 6.23 4.52
N LEU A 126 -8.20 5.52 5.62
CA LEU A 126 -8.34 4.07 5.73
C LEU A 126 -9.53 3.72 6.65
N LEU A 127 -9.94 2.46 6.63
CA LEU A 127 -10.99 1.98 7.56
C LEU A 127 -10.60 2.17 9.04
N GLY A 128 -9.32 2.04 9.37
CA GLY A 128 -8.78 2.16 10.73
C GLY A 128 -8.44 3.58 11.16
N GLY A 129 -8.53 4.57 10.26
CA GLY A 129 -8.20 5.97 10.54
C GLY A 129 -7.35 6.62 9.45
N ASP A 130 -7.10 7.90 9.60
CA ASP A 130 -6.40 8.70 8.59
C ASP A 130 -4.89 8.71 8.85
N LEU A 131 -4.11 8.64 7.77
CA LEU A 131 -2.66 8.82 7.77
C LEU A 131 -2.30 9.99 6.86
N GLU A 132 -1.39 10.84 7.30
CA GLU A 132 -0.79 11.89 6.48
C GLU A 132 0.51 11.36 5.90
N ILE A 133 0.63 11.37 4.58
CA ILE A 133 1.79 10.91 3.83
C ILE A 133 2.39 12.08 3.06
N GLU A 134 3.70 12.23 3.13
CA GLU A 134 4.45 13.24 2.38
C GLU A 134 5.62 12.56 1.65
N TRP A 135 5.73 12.79 0.35
CA TRP A 135 6.87 12.32 -0.43
C TRP A 135 7.80 13.48 -0.77
N ASP A 136 8.90 13.59 -0.03
CA ASP A 136 10.03 14.48 -0.37
C ASP A 136 10.76 13.92 -1.58
N ARG A 137 10.47 14.45 -2.76
CA ARG A 137 11.01 13.97 -4.04
C ARG A 137 12.51 14.29 -4.20
N GLU A 138 13.00 15.36 -3.58
CA GLU A 138 14.42 15.74 -3.65
C GLU A 138 15.28 14.73 -2.90
N LYS A 139 14.85 14.32 -1.71
CA LYS A 139 15.53 13.31 -0.89
C LYS A 139 15.09 11.89 -1.23
N ASN A 140 14.06 11.73 -2.06
CA ASN A 140 13.38 10.47 -2.33
C ASN A 140 12.99 9.74 -1.05
N LYS A 141 12.36 10.43 -0.10
CA LYS A 141 11.92 9.88 1.18
C LYS A 141 10.43 10.09 1.41
N VAL A 142 9.79 9.03 1.86
CA VAL A 142 8.37 9.06 2.25
C VAL A 142 8.28 9.18 3.77
N PHE A 143 7.53 10.17 4.22
CA PHE A 143 7.18 10.40 5.63
C PHE A 143 5.73 10.00 5.85
N MET A 144 5.46 9.40 6.99
CA MET A 144 4.12 9.00 7.41
C MET A 144 3.87 9.54 8.82
N THR A 145 2.77 10.24 8.99
CA THR A 145 2.29 10.77 10.27
C THR A 145 0.91 10.19 10.56
N GLY A 146 0.72 9.69 11.77
CA GLY A 146 -0.55 9.13 12.20
C GLY A 146 -0.74 9.26 13.71
N PRO A 147 -1.96 8.99 14.23
CA PRO A 147 -2.24 9.05 15.65
C PRO A 147 -1.51 7.93 16.40
N ALA A 148 -1.01 8.25 17.58
CA ALA A 148 -0.47 7.28 18.53
C ALA A 148 -1.24 7.39 19.85
N LYS A 149 -1.94 6.31 20.23
CA LYS A 149 -2.71 6.26 21.48
C LYS A 149 -2.15 5.16 22.38
N VAL A 150 -1.96 5.46 23.65
CA VAL A 150 -1.64 4.45 24.67
C VAL A 150 -2.86 3.53 24.80
N VAL A 151 -2.62 2.22 24.65
CA VAL A 151 -3.66 1.19 24.78
C VAL A 151 -3.60 0.56 26.17
N PHE A 152 -2.38 0.31 26.67
CA PHE A 152 -2.14 -0.16 28.03
C PHE A 152 -0.68 0.15 28.44
N ASP A 153 -0.41 0.14 29.73
CA ASP A 153 0.92 0.13 30.32
C ASP A 153 1.17 -1.27 30.92
N GLY A 154 2.37 -1.79 30.76
CA GLY A 154 2.74 -3.11 31.26
C GLY A 154 4.19 -3.17 31.74
N VAL A 155 4.45 -4.10 32.65
CA VAL A 155 5.80 -4.42 33.11
C VAL A 155 6.23 -5.75 32.48
N TRP A 156 7.37 -5.75 31.83
CA TRP A 156 7.97 -6.97 31.29
C TRP A 156 9.22 -7.34 32.11
N GLU A 157 9.19 -8.48 32.77
CA GLU A 157 10.36 -9.03 33.46
C GLU A 157 11.19 -9.85 32.46
N LEU A 158 12.29 -9.25 31.96
CA LEU A 158 13.25 -9.91 31.08
C LEU A 158 14.31 -10.59 31.89
N SER A 159 14.45 -11.90 31.77
CA SER A 159 15.62 -12.63 32.25
C SER A 159 16.71 -12.70 31.18
N LEU A 160 17.98 -12.84 31.58
CA LEU A 160 19.11 -13.00 30.66
C LEU A 160 18.98 -14.23 29.74
N ILE A 161 18.26 -15.26 30.18
CA ILE A 161 17.98 -16.48 29.41
C ILE A 161 17.13 -16.12 28.17
N HIS A 162 16.15 -15.23 28.31
CA HIS A 162 15.29 -14.83 27.21
C HIS A 162 16.00 -13.91 26.19
N ILE A 163 17.11 -13.30 26.58
CA ILE A 163 17.91 -12.45 25.67
C ILE A 163 18.90 -13.32 24.86
N SER A 164 19.40 -14.41 25.43
CA SER A 164 20.40 -15.28 24.81
C SER A 164 19.84 -16.34 23.88
N GLU A 165 18.56 -16.69 24.01
CA GLU A 165 17.87 -17.66 23.16
C GLU A 165 16.60 -17.05 22.59
N PRO A 166 16.66 -16.33 21.44
CA PRO A 166 15.46 -15.94 20.74
C PRO A 166 14.78 -17.21 20.21
N THR A 167 13.68 -17.61 20.85
CA THR A 167 12.80 -18.64 20.31
C THR A 167 12.25 -18.15 18.98
N ARG A 168 12.73 -18.76 17.89
CA ARG A 168 12.04 -18.66 16.61
C ARG A 168 10.74 -19.46 16.72
N PRO A 169 9.59 -18.90 16.31
CA PRO A 169 8.37 -19.67 16.11
C PRO A 169 8.54 -20.67 14.97
#